data_ad772ed51da829279e7974059f88c82d
#
_entry.id   ad772ed51da829279e7974059f88c82d
#
_cell.length_a   1.000
_cell.length_b   1.000
_cell.length_c   1.000
_cell.angle_alpha   90.00
_cell.angle_beta   90.00
_cell.angle_gamma   90.00
#
_symmetry.space_group_name_H-M   'P 1'
#
loop_
_entity.id
_entity.type
_entity.pdbx_description
1 polymer ?
#
loop_
_entity_poly.entity_id
_entity_poly.type
_entity_poly.pdbx_seq_one_letter_code
_entity_poly.pdbx_strand_id
1 'polypeptide(L)'
;NRPMREHFEIAREFDIKWLEFGIGGNQIGRLSEFPESDEIEGFKSLNQEFGIETPFCCIENDFTLADEKDHLKMLDKVKKQIQAAADCGAKQVRLFAGFTAVEEVSPKIWERMIKAFADADQLCESLGLTIAIETHGGITFDEEESAHHFNSVSTDPESLIRLLDQLPPRVGFNYDPG
;
A
#
# COMPACT_ATOMS: atom_id res chain seq x y z
N ASN A 1 1.11 18.23 3.30
CA ASN A 1 -0.02 17.76 2.46
C ASN A 1 -0.43 18.85 1.49
N ARG A 2 -0.48 18.53 0.18
CA ARG A 2 -0.81 19.42 -0.92
C ARG A 2 -1.90 18.80 -1.79
N PRO A 3 -2.74 19.60 -2.48
CA PRO A 3 -3.66 19.11 -3.49
C PRO A 3 -2.95 18.30 -4.59
N MET A 4 -3.62 17.32 -5.19
CA MET A 4 -3.05 16.44 -6.22
C MET A 4 -2.36 17.24 -7.35
N ARG A 5 -2.99 18.27 -7.90
CA ARG A 5 -2.45 19.11 -8.98
C ARG A 5 -1.10 19.73 -8.61
N GLU A 6 -0.91 20.20 -7.37
CA GLU A 6 0.35 20.80 -6.94
C GLU A 6 1.52 19.80 -6.97
N HIS A 7 1.25 18.50 -6.71
CA HIS A 7 2.28 17.46 -6.85
C HIS A 7 2.76 17.36 -8.31
N PHE A 8 1.84 17.43 -9.27
CA PHE A 8 2.17 17.42 -10.69
C PHE A 8 2.92 18.70 -11.14
N GLU A 9 2.53 19.86 -10.62
CA GLU A 9 3.21 21.14 -10.88
C GLU A 9 4.66 21.09 -10.40
N ILE A 10 4.90 20.64 -9.17
CA ILE A 10 6.23 20.45 -8.59
C ILE A 10 7.03 19.42 -9.39
N ALA A 11 6.45 18.28 -9.72
CA ALA A 11 7.12 17.25 -10.50
C ALA A 11 7.59 17.79 -11.86
N ARG A 12 6.75 18.57 -12.55
CA ARG A 12 7.11 19.21 -13.80
C ARG A 12 8.23 20.26 -13.63
N GLU A 13 8.19 21.06 -12.56
CA GLU A 13 9.22 22.07 -12.26
C GLU A 13 10.61 21.42 -12.10
N PHE A 14 10.68 20.23 -11.48
CA PHE A 14 11.92 19.49 -11.24
C PHE A 14 12.23 18.42 -12.30
N ASP A 15 11.51 18.41 -13.42
CA ASP A 15 11.66 17.42 -14.51
C ASP A 15 11.49 15.94 -14.06
N ILE A 16 10.67 15.72 -13.02
CA ILE A 16 10.30 14.38 -12.55
C ILE A 16 9.26 13.80 -13.50
N LYS A 17 9.50 12.58 -14.00
CA LYS A 17 8.65 11.91 -15.00
C LYS A 17 7.68 10.91 -14.38
N TRP A 18 7.96 10.43 -13.19
CA TRP A 18 7.16 9.41 -12.52
C TRP A 18 6.78 9.86 -11.11
N LEU A 19 5.53 9.64 -10.76
CA LEU A 19 5.03 9.87 -9.40
C LEU A 19 4.36 8.59 -8.88
N GLU A 20 4.47 8.36 -7.59
CA GLU A 20 3.57 7.48 -6.86
C GLU A 20 2.33 8.28 -6.47
N PHE A 21 1.15 7.67 -6.62
CA PHE A 21 -0.11 8.22 -6.10
C PHE A 21 -0.68 7.32 -5.01
N GLY A 22 -1.61 7.83 -4.23
CA GLY A 22 -2.24 7.06 -3.17
C GLY A 22 -3.76 7.00 -3.33
N ILE A 23 -4.35 5.90 -2.87
CA ILE A 23 -5.80 5.73 -2.73
C ILE A 23 -6.14 5.57 -1.25
N GLY A 24 -7.14 6.31 -0.76
CA GLY A 24 -7.57 6.28 0.64
C GLY A 24 -6.61 6.98 1.60
N GLY A 25 -6.74 6.68 2.90
CA GLY A 25 -5.92 7.27 3.96
C GLY A 25 -6.33 8.69 4.37
N ASN A 26 -7.39 9.26 3.80
CA ASN A 26 -7.92 10.60 4.11
C ASN A 26 -6.88 11.75 4.08
N GLN A 27 -5.83 11.60 3.29
CA GLN A 27 -4.78 12.61 3.14
C GLN A 27 -5.03 13.47 1.91
N ILE A 28 -4.75 14.77 2.03
CA ILE A 28 -4.80 15.70 0.90
C ILE A 28 -3.81 15.22 -0.18
N GLY A 29 -4.24 15.23 -1.44
CA GLY A 29 -3.40 14.81 -2.58
C GLY A 29 -3.45 13.31 -2.88
N ARG A 30 -4.32 12.55 -2.21
CA ARG A 30 -4.65 11.17 -2.55
C ARG A 30 -6.05 11.10 -3.19
N LEU A 31 -6.32 10.05 -3.93
CA LEU A 31 -7.68 9.73 -4.35
C LEU A 31 -8.51 9.27 -3.15
N SER A 32 -9.81 9.40 -3.25
CA SER A 32 -10.76 8.95 -2.21
C SER A 32 -10.58 7.45 -1.91
N GLU A 33 -11.16 6.99 -0.80
CA GLU A 33 -11.06 5.57 -0.41
C GLU A 33 -11.66 4.62 -1.46
N PHE A 34 -12.68 5.07 -2.16
CA PHE A 34 -13.32 4.37 -3.28
C PHE A 34 -13.56 5.40 -4.41
N PRO A 35 -12.53 5.67 -5.24
CA PRO A 35 -12.65 6.70 -6.27
C PRO A 35 -13.67 6.29 -7.33
N GLU A 36 -14.54 7.24 -7.66
CA GLU A 36 -15.53 7.08 -8.72
C GLU A 36 -14.94 7.42 -10.09
N SER A 37 -15.68 7.13 -11.17
CA SER A 37 -15.19 7.26 -12.54
C SER A 37 -14.73 8.67 -12.91
N ASP A 38 -15.40 9.70 -12.41
CA ASP A 38 -15.05 11.10 -12.66
C ASP A 38 -13.76 11.51 -11.95
N GLU A 39 -13.51 10.99 -10.74
CA GLU A 39 -12.25 11.20 -10.01
C GLU A 39 -11.08 10.51 -10.72
N ILE A 40 -11.27 9.27 -11.18
CA ILE A 40 -10.28 8.51 -11.97
C ILE A 40 -9.95 9.23 -13.28
N GLU A 41 -10.97 9.68 -14.03
CA GLU A 41 -10.75 10.42 -15.29
C GLU A 41 -10.09 11.79 -15.03
N GLY A 42 -10.42 12.47 -13.94
CA GLY A 42 -9.75 13.70 -13.52
C GLY A 42 -8.26 13.46 -13.23
N PHE A 43 -7.92 12.37 -12.54
CA PHE A 43 -6.54 11.98 -12.28
C PHE A 43 -5.78 11.64 -13.58
N LYS A 44 -6.37 10.86 -14.48
CA LYS A 44 -5.76 10.53 -15.79
C LYS A 44 -5.55 11.77 -16.64
N SER A 45 -6.45 12.75 -16.55
CA SER A 45 -6.31 14.03 -17.24
C SER A 45 -5.10 14.84 -16.74
N LEU A 46 -4.78 14.79 -15.42
CA LEU A 46 -3.55 15.38 -14.89
C LEU A 46 -2.30 14.70 -15.47
N ASN A 47 -2.28 13.36 -15.54
CA ASN A 47 -1.16 12.64 -16.16
C ASN A 47 -0.91 13.11 -17.60
N GLN A 48 -1.97 13.28 -18.38
CA GLN A 48 -1.88 13.76 -19.78
C GLN A 48 -1.45 15.22 -19.86
N GLU A 49 -2.05 16.11 -19.07
CA GLU A 49 -1.76 17.55 -19.05
C GLU A 49 -0.30 17.84 -18.71
N PHE A 50 0.25 17.09 -17.75
CA PHE A 50 1.62 17.30 -17.26
C PHE A 50 2.67 16.44 -17.96
N GLY A 51 2.26 15.42 -18.70
CA GLY A 51 3.18 14.44 -19.32
C GLY A 51 3.94 13.62 -18.26
N ILE A 52 3.29 13.31 -17.14
CA ILE A 52 3.85 12.56 -16.02
C ILE A 52 3.14 11.21 -15.95
N GLU A 53 3.91 10.14 -15.78
CA GLU A 53 3.39 8.81 -15.55
C GLU A 53 3.25 8.51 -14.06
N THR A 54 2.22 7.73 -13.71
CA THR A 54 1.95 7.34 -12.31
C THR A 54 1.83 5.81 -12.20
N PRO A 55 2.94 5.07 -12.45
CA PRO A 55 2.90 3.61 -12.50
C PRO A 55 2.80 2.94 -11.11
N PHE A 56 2.97 3.69 -10.03
CA PHE A 56 2.99 3.18 -8.66
C PHE A 56 1.83 3.74 -7.85
N CYS A 57 1.09 2.85 -7.18
CA CYS A 57 -0.04 3.22 -6.33
C CYS A 57 0.18 2.72 -4.90
N CYS A 58 0.12 3.62 -3.92
CA CYS A 58 0.11 3.28 -2.49
C CYS A 58 -1.31 3.06 -2.00
N ILE A 59 -1.55 1.91 -1.38
CA ILE A 59 -2.81 1.54 -0.73
C ILE A 59 -2.55 1.35 0.77
N GLU A 60 -3.33 2.05 1.60
CA GLU A 60 -3.25 1.93 3.06
C GLU A 60 -4.01 0.70 3.53
N ASN A 61 -3.27 -0.31 4.04
CA ASN A 61 -3.83 -1.55 4.52
C ASN A 61 -3.10 -2.09 5.76
N ASP A 62 -3.77 -2.95 6.49
CA ASP A 62 -3.22 -3.77 7.57
C ASP A 62 -3.77 -5.20 7.46
N PHE A 63 -2.92 -6.16 7.10
CA PHE A 63 -3.31 -7.57 7.04
C PHE A 63 -3.05 -8.33 8.34
N THR A 64 -2.47 -7.67 9.36
CA THR A 64 -2.21 -8.25 10.68
C THR A 64 -3.29 -7.95 11.71
N LEU A 65 -4.45 -7.41 11.30
CA LEU A 65 -5.57 -7.15 12.19
C LEU A 65 -5.99 -8.41 12.95
N ALA A 66 -6.11 -8.32 14.28
CA ALA A 66 -6.43 -9.45 15.14
C ALA A 66 -7.87 -9.97 14.95
N ASP A 67 -8.83 -9.06 14.79
CA ASP A 67 -10.22 -9.41 14.54
C ASP A 67 -10.43 -9.91 13.11
N GLU A 68 -11.07 -11.07 12.97
CA GLU A 68 -11.28 -11.70 11.66
C GLU A 68 -12.24 -10.92 10.76
N LYS A 69 -13.28 -10.33 11.35
CA LYS A 69 -14.27 -9.54 10.59
C LYS A 69 -13.63 -8.27 10.04
N ASP A 70 -12.77 -7.62 10.83
CA ASP A 70 -12.07 -6.40 10.38
C ASP A 70 -10.99 -6.73 9.36
N HIS A 71 -10.30 -7.87 9.50
CA HIS A 71 -9.39 -8.39 8.47
C HIS A 71 -10.12 -8.65 7.13
N LEU A 72 -11.29 -9.27 7.15
CA LEU A 72 -12.08 -9.51 5.93
C LEU A 72 -12.56 -8.22 5.28
N LYS A 73 -12.99 -7.22 6.07
CA LYS A 73 -13.33 -5.88 5.55
C LYS A 73 -12.11 -5.19 4.90
N MET A 74 -10.95 -5.32 5.56
CA MET A 74 -9.69 -4.76 5.02
C MET A 74 -9.35 -5.39 3.68
N LEU A 75 -9.44 -6.71 3.57
CA LEU A 75 -9.18 -7.42 2.31
C LEU A 75 -10.16 -7.00 1.20
N ASP A 76 -11.46 -6.86 1.50
CA ASP A 76 -12.46 -6.37 0.52
C ASP A 76 -12.14 -4.94 0.08
N LYS A 77 -11.78 -4.05 1.01
CA LYS A 77 -11.33 -2.69 0.73
C LYS A 77 -10.13 -2.69 -0.21
N VAL A 78 -9.09 -3.45 0.11
CA VAL A 78 -7.86 -3.54 -0.69
C VAL A 78 -8.16 -4.03 -2.11
N LYS A 79 -9.00 -5.05 -2.27
CA LYS A 79 -9.38 -5.55 -3.61
C LYS A 79 -10.06 -4.47 -4.46
N LYS A 80 -10.95 -3.66 -3.88
CA LYS A 80 -11.59 -2.54 -4.58
C LYS A 80 -10.58 -1.45 -4.95
N GLN A 81 -9.63 -1.16 -4.08
CA GLN A 81 -8.58 -0.18 -4.33
C GLN A 81 -7.55 -0.66 -5.37
N ILE A 82 -7.24 -1.96 -5.41
CA ILE A 82 -6.42 -2.57 -6.48
C ILE A 82 -7.10 -2.38 -7.85
N GLN A 83 -8.43 -2.61 -7.93
CA GLN A 83 -9.17 -2.35 -9.17
C GLN A 83 -9.08 -0.88 -9.57
N ALA A 84 -9.33 0.05 -8.64
CA ALA A 84 -9.22 1.49 -8.90
C ALA A 84 -7.79 1.90 -9.32
N ALA A 85 -6.75 1.30 -8.74
CA ALA A 85 -5.36 1.54 -9.13
C ALA A 85 -5.11 1.10 -10.60
N ALA A 86 -5.65 -0.06 -11.00
CA ALA A 86 -5.60 -0.53 -12.39
C ALA A 86 -6.32 0.45 -13.33
N ASP A 87 -7.51 0.92 -12.96
CA ASP A 87 -8.32 1.86 -13.74
C ASP A 87 -7.60 3.22 -13.90
N CYS A 88 -6.82 3.62 -12.90
CA CYS A 88 -5.93 4.79 -12.96
C CYS A 88 -4.69 4.56 -13.86
N GLY A 89 -4.39 3.33 -14.25
CA GLY A 89 -3.24 2.99 -15.11
C GLY A 89 -1.99 2.58 -14.37
N ALA A 90 -2.06 2.29 -13.06
CA ALA A 90 -0.95 1.74 -12.29
C ALA A 90 -0.40 0.45 -12.92
N LYS A 91 0.86 0.14 -12.60
CA LYS A 91 1.56 -1.11 -12.94
C LYS A 91 1.94 -1.91 -11.70
N GLN A 92 2.01 -1.23 -10.57
CA GLN A 92 2.35 -1.81 -9.29
C GLN A 92 1.51 -1.16 -8.19
N VAL A 93 1.06 -1.97 -7.24
CA VAL A 93 0.50 -1.49 -5.98
C VAL A 93 1.47 -1.73 -4.84
N ARG A 94 1.63 -0.76 -3.97
CA ARG A 94 2.41 -0.84 -2.74
C ARG A 94 1.46 -1.10 -1.57
N LEU A 95 1.68 -2.22 -0.89
CA LEU A 95 0.89 -2.68 0.26
C LEU A 95 1.78 -2.82 1.48
N PHE A 96 1.18 -2.84 2.66
CA PHE A 96 1.85 -3.17 3.92
C PHE A 96 1.54 -4.60 4.34
N ALA A 97 2.48 -5.26 5.03
CA ALA A 97 2.17 -6.54 5.70
C ALA A 97 1.16 -6.30 6.83
N GLY A 98 1.39 -5.24 7.61
CA GLY A 98 0.57 -4.78 8.70
C GLY A 98 1.39 -4.04 9.75
N PHE A 99 0.71 -3.54 10.77
CA PHE A 99 1.30 -2.69 11.81
C PHE A 99 1.27 -3.32 13.21
N THR A 100 0.86 -4.59 13.33
CA THR A 100 0.94 -5.33 14.60
C THR A 100 2.39 -5.64 14.94
N ALA A 101 2.77 -5.47 16.21
CA ALA A 101 4.10 -5.85 16.69
C ALA A 101 4.34 -7.35 16.43
N VAL A 102 5.53 -7.70 15.98
CA VAL A 102 5.81 -9.05 15.46
C VAL A 102 5.54 -10.14 16.52
N GLU A 103 5.83 -9.87 17.79
CA GLU A 103 5.56 -10.74 18.93
C GLU A 103 4.08 -10.97 19.22
N GLU A 104 3.19 -10.12 18.74
CA GLU A 104 1.74 -10.22 18.87
C GLU A 104 1.09 -10.93 17.68
N VAL A 105 1.84 -11.19 16.61
CA VAL A 105 1.34 -11.87 15.42
C VAL A 105 1.23 -13.38 15.67
N SER A 106 0.02 -13.83 16.05
CA SER A 106 -0.27 -15.24 16.25
C SER A 106 -0.17 -16.05 14.94
N PRO A 107 -0.01 -17.39 14.99
CA PRO A 107 -0.03 -18.23 13.80
C PRO A 107 -1.29 -18.03 12.93
N LYS A 108 -2.45 -17.81 13.55
CA LYS A 108 -3.71 -17.55 12.83
C LYS A 108 -3.69 -16.23 12.08
N ILE A 109 -3.12 -15.16 12.68
CA ILE A 109 -2.94 -13.86 12.02
C ILE A 109 -1.99 -14.01 10.84
N TRP A 110 -0.87 -14.72 11.05
CA TRP A 110 0.11 -14.99 10.00
C TRP A 110 -0.51 -15.71 8.80
N GLU A 111 -1.24 -16.79 9.01
CA GLU A 111 -1.90 -17.55 7.93
C GLU A 111 -2.89 -16.67 7.14
N ARG A 112 -3.67 -15.85 7.85
CA ARG A 112 -4.61 -14.93 7.20
C ARG A 112 -3.90 -13.86 6.37
N MET A 113 -2.80 -13.29 6.87
CA MET A 113 -1.98 -12.33 6.15
C MET A 113 -1.43 -12.93 4.85
N ILE A 114 -0.81 -14.13 4.92
CA ILE A 114 -0.29 -14.82 3.73
C ILE A 114 -1.41 -15.08 2.72
N LYS A 115 -2.57 -15.54 3.19
CA LYS A 115 -3.73 -15.75 2.32
C LYS A 115 -4.22 -14.44 1.69
N ALA A 116 -4.23 -13.34 2.43
CA ALA A 116 -4.64 -12.04 1.91
C ALA A 116 -3.72 -11.57 0.78
N PHE A 117 -2.39 -11.76 0.92
CA PHE A 117 -1.45 -11.49 -0.17
C PHE A 117 -1.68 -12.40 -1.38
N ALA A 118 -1.93 -13.68 -1.19
CA ALA A 118 -2.23 -14.59 -2.30
C ALA A 118 -3.51 -14.18 -3.05
N ASP A 119 -4.57 -13.82 -2.31
CA ASP A 119 -5.83 -13.34 -2.89
C ASP A 119 -5.63 -11.99 -3.64
N ALA A 120 -4.82 -11.09 -3.08
CA ALA A 120 -4.51 -9.81 -3.72
C ALA A 120 -3.63 -10.00 -4.97
N ASP A 121 -2.62 -10.90 -4.92
CA ASP A 121 -1.75 -11.17 -6.07
C ASP A 121 -2.52 -11.79 -7.23
N GLN A 122 -3.46 -12.70 -6.96
CA GLN A 122 -4.32 -13.27 -8.00
C GLN A 122 -5.15 -12.18 -8.71
N LEU A 123 -5.68 -11.21 -7.96
CA LEU A 123 -6.39 -10.08 -8.55
C LEU A 123 -5.43 -9.19 -9.34
N CYS A 124 -4.28 -8.83 -8.77
CA CYS A 124 -3.26 -8.03 -9.46
C CYS A 124 -2.81 -8.69 -10.77
N GLU A 125 -2.60 -10.01 -10.78
CA GLU A 125 -2.26 -10.75 -12.00
C GLU A 125 -3.32 -10.59 -13.08
N SER A 126 -4.59 -10.73 -12.74
CA SER A 126 -5.70 -10.60 -13.68
C SER A 126 -5.81 -9.18 -14.28
N LEU A 127 -5.31 -8.18 -13.57
CA LEU A 127 -5.32 -6.76 -13.96
C LEU A 127 -3.98 -6.28 -14.55
N GLY A 128 -2.98 -7.15 -14.66
CA GLY A 128 -1.64 -6.80 -15.16
C GLY A 128 -0.82 -5.95 -14.19
N LEU A 129 -1.10 -6.05 -12.89
CA LEU A 129 -0.37 -5.38 -11.81
C LEU A 129 0.63 -6.32 -11.12
N THR A 130 1.57 -5.74 -10.38
CA THR A 130 2.43 -6.42 -9.41
C THR A 130 2.21 -5.83 -8.01
N ILE A 131 2.65 -6.56 -6.96
CA ILE A 131 2.63 -6.09 -5.57
C ILE A 131 4.06 -5.85 -5.10
N ALA A 132 4.32 -4.71 -4.44
CA ALA A 132 5.49 -4.48 -3.62
C ALA A 132 5.06 -4.25 -2.17
N ILE A 133 5.69 -4.95 -1.23
CA ILE A 133 5.44 -4.74 0.20
C ILE A 133 6.36 -3.64 0.71
N GLU A 134 5.80 -2.64 1.36
CA GLU A 134 6.53 -1.62 2.10
C GLU A 134 7.03 -2.19 3.42
N THR A 135 8.32 -2.02 3.69
CA THR A 135 8.89 -2.33 5.01
C THR A 135 8.55 -1.20 5.97
N HIS A 136 7.73 -1.49 6.96
CA HIS A 136 7.27 -0.48 7.92
C HIS A 136 7.13 -1.06 9.32
N GLY A 137 7.89 -0.53 10.29
CA GLY A 137 7.71 -0.79 11.71
C GLY A 137 6.58 0.07 12.30
N GLY A 138 6.44 0.03 13.61
CA GLY A 138 5.50 0.87 14.32
C GLY A 138 6.16 1.72 15.40
N ILE A 139 5.38 2.65 15.94
CA ILE A 139 5.77 3.51 17.05
C ILE A 139 4.66 3.44 18.09
N THR A 140 5.03 3.20 19.35
CA THR A 140 4.16 3.36 20.52
C THR A 140 4.69 4.50 21.38
N PHE A 141 3.81 5.05 22.22
CA PHE A 141 4.17 6.06 23.19
C PHE A 141 3.90 5.49 24.59
N ASP A 142 4.85 5.70 25.52
CA ASP A 142 4.65 5.38 26.92
C ASP A 142 3.87 6.49 27.66
N GLU A 143 3.69 6.31 28.99
CA GLU A 143 2.98 7.28 29.84
C GLU A 143 3.69 8.64 29.94
N GLU A 144 5.00 8.69 29.59
CA GLU A 144 5.81 9.91 29.58
C GLU A 144 5.89 10.55 28.18
N GLU A 145 5.04 10.09 27.22
CA GLU A 145 5.01 10.50 25.81
C GLU A 145 6.32 10.21 25.05
N SER A 146 7.17 9.31 25.57
CA SER A 146 8.39 8.88 24.87
C SER A 146 8.03 7.87 23.76
N ALA A 147 8.60 8.07 22.57
CA ALA A 147 8.36 7.21 21.41
C ALA A 147 9.24 5.94 21.48
N HIS A 148 8.62 4.78 21.34
CA HIS A 148 9.27 3.48 21.25
C HIS A 148 8.97 2.83 19.92
N HIS A 149 10.02 2.48 19.17
CA HIS A 149 9.91 1.73 17.93
C HIS A 149 9.75 0.23 18.20
N PHE A 150 8.89 -0.41 17.44
CA PHE A 150 8.78 -1.85 17.43
C PHE A 150 8.84 -2.41 16.00
N ASN A 151 9.28 -3.67 15.88
CA ASN A 151 9.29 -4.34 14.60
C ASN A 151 7.91 -4.91 14.27
N SER A 152 7.48 -4.69 13.04
CA SER A 152 6.41 -5.45 12.41
C SER A 152 6.97 -6.69 11.70
N VAL A 153 6.08 -7.49 11.10
CA VAL A 153 6.47 -8.65 10.27
C VAL A 153 7.45 -8.27 9.15
N SER A 154 7.34 -7.06 8.59
CA SER A 154 8.18 -6.62 7.47
C SER A 154 9.48 -5.94 7.87
N THR A 155 9.72 -5.70 9.16
CA THR A 155 10.95 -5.08 9.68
C THR A 155 11.74 -5.99 10.62
N ASP A 156 11.13 -7.08 11.12
CA ASP A 156 11.85 -8.13 11.84
C ASP A 156 12.56 -9.06 10.84
N PRO A 157 13.90 -9.22 10.92
CA PRO A 157 14.66 -9.97 9.92
C PRO A 157 14.23 -11.43 9.74
N GLU A 158 13.92 -12.13 10.84
CA GLU A 158 13.50 -13.55 10.78
C GLU A 158 12.12 -13.68 10.16
N SER A 159 11.20 -12.82 10.55
CA SER A 159 9.84 -12.76 10.00
C SER A 159 9.84 -12.34 8.53
N LEU A 160 10.71 -11.41 8.14
CA LEU A 160 10.86 -10.98 6.76
C LEU A 160 11.33 -12.12 5.84
N ILE A 161 12.32 -12.91 6.27
CA ILE A 161 12.77 -14.09 5.53
C ILE A 161 11.63 -15.10 5.40
N ARG A 162 10.95 -15.39 6.50
CA ARG A 162 9.80 -16.31 6.49
C ARG A 162 8.66 -15.80 5.60
N LEU A 163 8.42 -14.49 5.57
CA LEU A 163 7.43 -13.86 4.70
C LEU A 163 7.79 -14.07 3.24
N LEU A 164 9.04 -13.79 2.86
CA LEU A 164 9.58 -14.01 1.50
C LEU A 164 9.37 -15.46 1.02
N ASP A 165 9.62 -16.45 1.88
CA ASP A 165 9.50 -17.86 1.55
C ASP A 165 8.05 -18.31 1.31
N GLN A 166 7.05 -17.57 1.85
CA GLN A 166 5.64 -17.96 1.81
C GLN A 166 4.78 -17.11 0.89
N LEU A 167 5.30 -15.98 0.42
CA LEU A 167 4.59 -15.12 -0.50
C LEU A 167 4.56 -15.69 -1.93
N PRO A 168 3.54 -15.34 -2.73
CA PRO A 168 3.59 -15.61 -4.16
C PRO A 168 4.87 -15.03 -4.80
N PRO A 169 5.52 -15.74 -5.75
CA PRO A 169 6.82 -15.32 -6.29
C PRO A 169 6.80 -14.01 -7.07
N ARG A 170 5.63 -13.47 -7.37
CA ARG A 170 5.42 -12.16 -8.02
C ARG A 170 5.35 -10.99 -7.04
N VAL A 171 5.20 -11.27 -5.74
CA VAL A 171 5.18 -10.26 -4.69
C VAL A 171 6.61 -9.90 -4.32
N GLY A 172 6.98 -8.63 -4.51
CA GLY A 172 8.28 -8.10 -4.17
C GLY A 172 8.24 -7.18 -2.96
N PHE A 173 9.35 -6.50 -2.71
CA PHE A 173 9.47 -5.51 -1.63
C PHE A 173 9.84 -4.15 -2.21
N ASN A 174 9.26 -3.10 -1.61
CA ASN A 174 9.75 -1.75 -1.76
C ASN A 174 10.87 -1.55 -0.75
N TYR A 175 12.07 -1.26 -1.23
CA TYR A 175 13.21 -0.97 -0.36
C TYR A 175 13.17 0.50 0.03
N ASP A 176 12.80 0.75 1.27
CA ASP A 176 12.90 2.07 1.91
C ASP A 176 14.03 2.04 2.93
N PRO A 177 15.13 2.77 2.72
CA PRO A 177 16.27 2.82 3.64
C PRO A 177 16.08 3.85 4.77
N GLY A 178 14.93 4.54 4.85
CA GLY A 178 14.62 5.68 5.70
C GLY A 178 14.45 5.39 7.18
#